data_497552277f05cfe57b9dff59a6d0aeae
#
_entry.id   497552277f05cfe57b9dff59a6d0aeae
#
_cell.length_a   1.000
_cell.length_b   1.000
_cell.length_c   1.000
_cell.angle_alpha   90.00
_cell.angle_beta   90.00
_cell.angle_gamma   90.00
#
_symmetry.space_group_name_H-M   'P 1'
#
loop_
_entity.id
_entity.type
_entity.pdbx_description
1 polymer ?
#
loop_
_entity_poly.entity_id
_entity_poly.type
_entity_poly.pdbx_seq_one_letter_code
_entity_poly.pdbx_strand_id
1 'polypeptide(L)'
;MSIDSRQVAAGMLDAVPFARTLGFEFVEVAPEAEGGVRAVVRLPDSPATHNHVGGPHAGAMFTLGETASGAVVLAAFGQVLDRAVPLAVRAEIAYRKLAMGPVLATARLGRPAAEVLAELEAGQRPEFPVPVRIATEEGKVTSEMTVVWTLRPN
;
A
#
# COMPACT_ATOMS: atom_id res chain seq x y z
N MET A 1 -13.19 15.48 -0.08
CA MET A 1 -12.58 14.70 1.03
C MET A 1 -11.16 15.17 1.20
N SER A 2 -10.78 15.55 2.39
CA SER A 2 -9.38 15.86 2.69
C SER A 2 -8.74 14.65 3.36
N ILE A 3 -7.58 14.24 2.85
CA ILE A 3 -6.78 13.17 3.44
C ILE A 3 -5.60 13.83 4.15
N ASP A 4 -5.48 13.58 5.47
CA ASP A 4 -4.29 14.00 6.21
C ASP A 4 -3.20 12.93 6.05
N SER A 5 -2.27 13.20 5.15
CA SER A 5 -1.15 12.31 4.83
C SER A 5 -0.30 11.99 6.07
N ARG A 6 -0.11 12.95 6.97
CA ARG A 6 0.67 12.74 8.20
C ARG A 6 -0.04 11.81 9.16
N GLN A 7 -1.36 11.97 9.28
CA GLN A 7 -2.18 11.12 10.14
C GLN A 7 -2.20 9.68 9.63
N VAL A 8 -2.35 9.49 8.32
CA VAL A 8 -2.30 8.15 7.71
C VAL A 8 -0.92 7.51 7.93
N ALA A 9 0.16 8.24 7.68
CA ALA A 9 1.53 7.75 7.90
C ALA A 9 1.76 7.35 9.36
N ALA A 10 1.38 8.20 10.31
CA ALA A 10 1.51 7.92 11.74
C ALA A 10 0.69 6.69 12.14
N GLY A 11 -0.55 6.60 11.67
CA GLY A 11 -1.42 5.45 11.94
C GLY A 11 -0.87 4.15 11.40
N MET A 12 -0.29 4.16 10.19
CA MET A 12 0.36 3.00 9.61
C MET A 12 1.60 2.56 10.41
N LEU A 13 2.45 3.51 10.79
CA LEU A 13 3.65 3.21 11.59
C LEU A 13 3.31 2.70 12.98
N ASP A 14 2.23 3.19 13.59
CA ASP A 14 1.77 2.72 14.90
C ASP A 14 1.13 1.32 14.81
N ALA A 15 0.31 1.10 13.80
CA ALA A 15 -0.44 -0.15 13.63
C ALA A 15 0.40 -1.29 13.07
N VAL A 16 1.46 -0.99 12.30
CA VAL A 16 2.27 -1.99 11.59
C VAL A 16 3.74 -1.90 12.01
N PRO A 17 4.14 -2.59 13.11
CA PRO A 17 5.53 -2.56 13.59
C PRO A 17 6.56 -2.97 12.53
N PHE A 18 6.19 -3.86 11.62
CA PHE A 18 7.10 -4.33 10.57
C PHE A 18 7.47 -3.22 9.58
N ALA A 19 6.57 -2.29 9.29
CA ALA A 19 6.87 -1.12 8.48
C ALA A 19 7.96 -0.24 9.12
N ARG A 20 7.93 -0.08 10.45
CA ARG A 20 8.98 0.62 11.20
C ARG A 20 10.31 -0.13 11.15
N THR A 21 10.27 -1.46 11.33
CA THR A 21 11.48 -2.30 11.28
C THR A 21 12.20 -2.17 9.95
N LEU A 22 11.47 -2.09 8.84
CA LEU A 22 12.06 -1.94 7.50
C LEU A 22 12.42 -0.49 7.17
N GLY A 23 12.08 0.46 8.03
CA GLY A 23 12.43 1.87 7.85
C GLY A 23 11.64 2.57 6.75
N PHE A 24 10.41 2.14 6.47
CA PHE A 24 9.58 2.74 5.42
C PHE A 24 9.30 4.21 5.69
N GLU A 25 9.39 5.00 4.63
CA GLU A 25 9.10 6.43 4.63
C GLU A 25 7.83 6.69 3.80
N PHE A 26 6.81 7.27 4.42
CA PHE A 26 5.58 7.65 3.73
C PHE A 26 5.80 9.01 3.05
N VAL A 27 5.89 8.98 1.71
CA VAL A 27 6.19 10.17 0.91
C VAL A 27 4.92 10.97 0.66
N GLU A 28 3.83 10.30 0.31
CA GLU A 28 2.57 10.95 -0.02
C GLU A 28 1.39 9.99 0.23
N VAL A 29 0.30 10.52 0.73
CA VAL A 29 -1.03 9.89 0.67
C VAL A 29 -2.01 11.00 0.28
N ALA A 30 -2.63 10.88 -0.89
CA ALA A 30 -3.41 11.98 -1.47
C ALA A 30 -4.65 11.48 -2.19
N PRO A 31 -5.73 12.30 -2.21
CA PRO A 31 -6.86 12.02 -3.05
C PRO A 31 -6.47 12.16 -4.53
N GLU A 32 -7.12 11.38 -5.37
CA GLU A 32 -7.06 11.51 -6.83
C GLU A 32 -8.45 11.81 -7.40
N ALA A 33 -8.54 12.06 -8.70
CA ALA A 33 -9.79 12.32 -9.38
C ALA A 33 -10.81 11.18 -9.16
N GLU A 34 -12.09 11.50 -9.22
CA GLU A 34 -13.20 10.53 -9.15
C GLU A 34 -13.23 9.71 -7.85
N GLY A 35 -12.80 10.32 -6.74
CA GLY A 35 -12.78 9.66 -5.43
C GLY A 35 -11.68 8.63 -5.25
N GLY A 36 -10.65 8.64 -6.11
CA GLY A 36 -9.48 7.79 -5.99
C GLY A 36 -8.56 8.21 -4.86
N VAL A 37 -7.65 7.32 -4.50
CA VAL A 37 -6.60 7.55 -3.51
C VAL A 37 -5.29 7.00 -4.04
N ARG A 38 -4.21 7.75 -3.84
CA ARG A 38 -2.84 7.34 -4.12
C ARG A 38 -1.98 7.40 -2.87
N ALA A 39 -1.12 6.41 -2.69
CA ALA A 39 -0.08 6.43 -1.67
C ALA A 39 1.27 6.13 -2.30
N VAL A 40 2.31 6.82 -1.83
CA VAL A 40 3.70 6.59 -2.21
C VAL A 40 4.50 6.33 -0.94
N VAL A 41 5.15 5.17 -0.88
CA VAL A 41 5.99 4.75 0.25
C VAL A 41 7.38 4.39 -0.28
N ARG A 42 8.41 4.81 0.44
CA ARG A 42 9.81 4.61 0.06
C ARG A 42 10.48 3.61 0.99
N LEU A 43 11.23 2.69 0.41
CA LEU A 43 12.20 1.85 1.12
C LEU A 43 13.59 2.48 0.93
N PRO A 44 14.22 3.01 2.00
CA PRO A 44 15.56 3.54 1.88
C PRO A 44 16.56 2.43 1.58
N ASP A 45 17.71 2.81 1.02
CA ASP A 45 18.80 1.87 0.78
C ASP A 45 19.52 1.58 2.10
N SER A 46 19.40 0.34 2.58
CA SER A 46 19.98 -0.10 3.84
C SER A 46 20.51 -1.52 3.71
N PRO A 47 21.77 -1.79 4.18
CA PRO A 47 22.32 -3.14 4.16
C PRO A 47 21.42 -4.19 4.83
N ALA A 48 20.66 -3.80 5.86
CA ALA A 48 19.78 -4.70 6.58
C ALA A 48 18.60 -5.24 5.73
N THR A 49 18.28 -4.57 4.62
CA THR A 49 17.22 -4.98 3.69
C THR A 49 17.75 -5.45 2.33
N HIS A 50 19.07 -5.65 2.20
CA HIS A 50 19.68 -6.09 0.94
C HIS A 50 19.51 -7.59 0.70
N ASN A 51 19.47 -7.93 -0.58
CA ASN A 51 19.59 -9.30 -1.08
C ASN A 51 21.07 -9.64 -1.36
N HIS A 52 21.30 -10.80 -1.97
CA HIS A 52 22.63 -11.31 -2.29
C HIS A 52 23.40 -10.51 -3.35
N VAL A 53 22.75 -9.61 -4.07
CA VAL A 53 23.40 -8.74 -5.08
C VAL A 53 23.50 -7.28 -4.62
N GLY A 54 23.17 -7.00 -3.35
CA GLY A 54 23.30 -5.66 -2.77
C GLY A 54 22.16 -4.69 -3.11
N GLY A 55 21.06 -5.18 -3.65
CA GLY A 55 19.87 -4.40 -3.88
C GLY A 55 18.77 -4.73 -2.86
N PRO A 56 17.60 -4.08 -2.93
CA PRO A 56 16.51 -4.37 -2.02
C PRO A 56 16.03 -5.81 -2.18
N HIS A 57 15.84 -6.49 -1.05
CA HIS A 57 15.36 -7.86 -1.01
C HIS A 57 13.93 -7.96 -1.57
N ALA A 58 13.64 -9.03 -2.31
CA ALA A 58 12.32 -9.27 -2.89
C ALA A 58 11.20 -9.23 -1.83
N GLY A 59 11.43 -9.82 -0.65
CA GLY A 59 10.50 -9.79 0.46
C GLY A 59 10.29 -8.39 1.02
N ALA A 60 11.34 -7.56 1.07
CA ALA A 60 11.22 -6.17 1.49
C ALA A 60 10.41 -5.35 0.49
N MET A 61 10.61 -5.56 -0.81
CA MET A 61 9.80 -4.93 -1.86
C MET A 61 8.34 -5.38 -1.81
N PHE A 62 8.09 -6.66 -1.55
CA PHE A 62 6.73 -7.17 -1.35
C PHE A 62 6.05 -6.45 -0.17
N THR A 63 6.73 -6.37 0.96
CA THR A 63 6.21 -5.69 2.15
C THR A 63 5.98 -4.20 1.90
N LEU A 64 6.87 -3.56 1.14
CA LEU A 64 6.73 -2.17 0.73
C LEU A 64 5.44 -1.95 -0.09
N GLY A 65 5.20 -2.80 -1.07
CA GLY A 65 4.00 -2.72 -1.91
C GLY A 65 2.71 -2.99 -1.13
N GLU A 66 2.73 -4.00 -0.27
CA GLU A 66 1.60 -4.31 0.61
C GLU A 66 1.32 -3.14 1.56
N THR A 67 2.36 -2.55 2.15
CA THR A 67 2.22 -1.40 3.05
C THR A 67 1.66 -0.17 2.34
N ALA A 68 2.13 0.12 1.14
CA ALA A 68 1.59 1.22 0.33
C ALA A 68 0.10 0.98 0.01
N SER A 69 -0.29 -0.26 -0.31
CA SER A 69 -1.69 -0.62 -0.52
C SER A 69 -2.53 -0.45 0.74
N GLY A 70 -1.99 -0.80 1.91
CA GLY A 70 -2.64 -0.59 3.21
C GLY A 70 -2.87 0.87 3.52
N ALA A 71 -1.94 1.76 3.14
CA ALA A 71 -2.11 3.20 3.29
C ALA A 71 -3.27 3.73 2.43
N VAL A 72 -3.44 3.21 1.22
CA VAL A 72 -4.60 3.52 0.38
C VAL A 72 -5.89 3.07 1.04
N VAL A 73 -5.91 1.86 1.60
CA VAL A 73 -7.10 1.31 2.29
C VAL A 73 -7.45 2.15 3.51
N LEU A 74 -6.46 2.50 4.33
CA LEU A 74 -6.69 3.34 5.52
C LEU A 74 -7.21 4.73 5.13
N ALA A 75 -6.68 5.34 4.09
CA ALA A 75 -7.12 6.65 3.63
C ALA A 75 -8.53 6.61 3.02
N ALA A 76 -8.85 5.58 2.24
CA ALA A 76 -10.14 5.45 1.57
C ALA A 76 -11.28 5.03 2.51
N PHE A 77 -10.98 4.19 3.51
CA PHE A 77 -11.99 3.51 4.33
C PHE A 77 -11.82 3.74 5.84
N GLY A 78 -11.00 4.71 6.24
CA GLY A 78 -10.76 5.01 7.66
C GLY A 78 -12.03 5.23 8.49
N GLN A 79 -13.06 5.79 7.87
CA GLN A 79 -14.34 6.10 8.53
C GLN A 79 -15.19 4.86 8.87
N VAL A 80 -14.84 3.66 8.37
CA VAL A 80 -15.60 2.42 8.66
C VAL A 80 -14.81 1.41 9.47
N LEU A 81 -13.62 1.76 9.96
CA LEU A 81 -12.75 0.83 10.69
C LEU A 81 -13.26 0.51 12.11
N ASP A 82 -14.23 1.24 12.61
CA ASP A 82 -14.96 0.92 13.84
C ASP A 82 -15.90 -0.29 13.69
N ARG A 83 -16.32 -0.59 12.46
CA ARG A 83 -17.31 -1.63 12.14
C ARG A 83 -16.84 -2.67 11.12
N ALA A 84 -15.64 -2.52 10.59
CA ALA A 84 -15.07 -3.48 9.65
C ALA A 84 -13.55 -3.54 9.76
N VAL A 85 -12.99 -4.73 9.60
CA VAL A 85 -11.54 -4.95 9.65
C VAL A 85 -11.02 -5.11 8.22
N PRO A 86 -10.06 -4.26 7.78
CA PRO A 86 -9.39 -4.44 6.51
C PRO A 86 -8.39 -5.60 6.60
N LEU A 87 -8.45 -6.50 5.63
CA LEU A 87 -7.56 -7.66 5.56
C LEU A 87 -7.11 -7.87 4.11
N ALA A 88 -5.83 -8.15 3.91
CA ALA A 88 -5.34 -8.62 2.63
C ALA A 88 -5.82 -10.06 2.39
N VAL A 89 -6.43 -10.31 1.24
CA VAL A 89 -6.96 -11.62 0.87
C VAL A 89 -5.94 -12.41 0.06
N ARG A 90 -5.30 -11.74 -0.87
CA ARG A 90 -4.24 -12.31 -1.71
C ARG A 90 -3.40 -11.18 -2.31
N ALA A 91 -2.20 -11.54 -2.72
CA ALA A 91 -1.32 -10.61 -3.41
C ALA A 91 -0.51 -11.35 -4.47
N GLU A 92 -0.23 -10.68 -5.55
CA GLU A 92 0.61 -11.17 -6.62
C GLU A 92 1.61 -10.08 -7.01
N ILE A 93 2.88 -10.46 -7.14
CA ILE A 93 3.95 -9.55 -7.55
C ILE A 93 4.78 -10.20 -8.66
N ALA A 94 5.14 -9.40 -9.66
CA ALA A 94 6.09 -9.78 -10.70
C ALA A 94 7.33 -8.90 -10.58
N TYR A 95 8.47 -9.52 -10.33
CA TYR A 95 9.79 -8.87 -10.32
C TYR A 95 10.35 -8.89 -11.74
N ARG A 96 10.25 -7.77 -12.43
CA ARG A 96 10.55 -7.71 -13.87
C ARG A 96 11.97 -7.29 -14.18
N LYS A 97 12.55 -6.42 -13.34
CA LYS A 97 13.89 -5.88 -13.53
C LYS A 97 14.61 -5.80 -12.19
N LEU A 98 15.93 -5.89 -12.25
CA LEU A 98 16.79 -5.71 -11.07
C LEU A 98 16.61 -4.28 -10.52
N ALA A 99 16.34 -4.19 -9.23
CA ALA A 99 16.31 -2.94 -8.49
C ALA A 99 17.63 -2.75 -7.74
N MET A 100 18.16 -1.55 -7.77
CA MET A 100 19.32 -1.14 -6.99
C MET A 100 19.03 0.22 -6.36
N GLY A 101 19.54 0.43 -5.14
CA GLY A 101 19.28 1.66 -4.39
C GLY A 101 17.86 1.74 -3.82
N PRO A 102 17.44 2.93 -3.36
CA PRO A 102 16.10 3.11 -2.82
C PRO A 102 15.01 2.82 -3.85
N VAL A 103 13.87 2.31 -3.40
CA VAL A 103 12.70 2.07 -4.26
C VAL A 103 11.46 2.69 -3.65
N LEU A 104 10.52 3.07 -4.52
CA LEU A 104 9.24 3.66 -4.15
C LEU A 104 8.11 2.79 -4.68
N ALA A 105 7.15 2.50 -3.82
CA ALA A 105 5.90 1.86 -4.20
C ALA A 105 4.81 2.92 -4.32
N THR A 106 4.15 2.96 -5.48
CA THR A 106 2.99 3.80 -5.73
C THR A 106 1.76 2.90 -5.84
N ALA A 107 0.84 3.05 -4.91
CA ALA A 107 -0.41 2.29 -4.84
C ALA A 107 -1.61 3.19 -5.16
N ARG A 108 -2.61 2.64 -5.83
CA ARG A 108 -3.87 3.32 -6.14
C ARG A 108 -5.05 2.41 -5.88
N LEU A 109 -6.15 2.99 -5.41
CA LEU A 109 -7.40 2.23 -5.26
C LEU A 109 -7.91 1.79 -6.64
N GLY A 110 -8.18 0.49 -6.81
CA GLY A 110 -8.54 -0.09 -8.10
C GLY A 110 -10.04 -0.25 -8.34
N ARG A 111 -10.88 0.15 -7.36
CA ARG A 111 -12.34 0.23 -7.47
C ARG A 111 -12.83 1.52 -6.84
N PRO A 112 -13.93 2.11 -7.33
CA PRO A 112 -14.54 3.26 -6.65
C PRO A 112 -14.88 2.94 -5.19
N ALA A 113 -14.42 3.81 -4.27
CA ALA A 113 -14.68 3.62 -2.84
C ALA A 113 -16.17 3.54 -2.53
N ALA A 114 -17.01 4.32 -3.25
CA ALA A 114 -18.45 4.32 -3.05
C ALA A 114 -19.08 2.95 -3.33
N GLU A 115 -18.60 2.21 -4.33
CA GLU A 115 -19.08 0.86 -4.64
C GLU A 115 -18.72 -0.12 -3.53
N VAL A 116 -17.49 -0.08 -3.05
CA VAL A 116 -17.01 -0.93 -1.95
C VAL A 116 -17.83 -0.67 -0.68
N LEU A 117 -18.06 0.60 -0.36
CA LEU A 117 -18.86 1.00 0.80
C LEU A 117 -20.32 0.56 0.65
N ALA A 118 -20.90 0.64 -0.53
CA ALA A 118 -22.27 0.19 -0.77
C ALA A 118 -22.43 -1.33 -0.54
N GLU A 119 -21.47 -2.13 -0.97
CA GLU A 119 -21.45 -3.57 -0.69
C GLU A 119 -21.35 -3.85 0.82
N LEU A 120 -20.48 -3.13 1.53
CA LEU A 120 -20.36 -3.24 2.98
C LEU A 120 -21.66 -2.88 3.70
N GLU A 121 -22.31 -1.77 3.30
CA GLU A 121 -23.59 -1.34 3.85
C GLU A 121 -24.72 -2.36 3.60
N ALA A 122 -24.64 -3.08 2.48
CA ALA A 122 -25.59 -4.17 2.16
C ALA A 122 -25.28 -5.46 2.94
N GLY A 123 -24.35 -5.45 3.87
CA GLY A 123 -23.97 -6.63 4.67
C GLY A 123 -23.07 -7.62 3.95
N GLN A 124 -22.52 -7.23 2.80
CA GLN A 124 -21.60 -8.06 2.04
C GLN A 124 -20.17 -7.85 2.53
N ARG A 125 -19.28 -8.75 2.13
CA ARG A 125 -17.83 -8.65 2.34
C ARG A 125 -17.18 -8.29 1.02
N PRO A 126 -16.96 -6.98 0.75
CA PRO A 126 -16.42 -6.56 -0.53
C PRO A 126 -14.96 -6.97 -0.69
N GLU A 127 -14.56 -7.30 -1.93
CA GLU A 127 -13.17 -7.46 -2.31
C GLU A 127 -12.82 -6.40 -3.37
N PHE A 128 -11.63 -5.84 -3.26
CA PHE A 128 -11.19 -4.81 -4.20
C PHE A 128 -9.68 -4.86 -4.41
N PRO A 129 -9.22 -4.69 -5.66
CA PRO A 129 -7.80 -4.67 -5.95
C PRO A 129 -7.18 -3.31 -5.64
N VAL A 130 -5.93 -3.32 -5.19
CA VAL A 130 -5.08 -2.14 -5.10
C VAL A 130 -3.83 -2.44 -5.90
N PRO A 131 -3.74 -1.95 -7.13
CA PRO A 131 -2.53 -2.10 -7.95
C PRO A 131 -1.41 -1.23 -7.39
N VAL A 132 -0.19 -1.77 -7.47
CA VAL A 132 1.03 -1.14 -6.97
C VAL A 132 2.12 -1.23 -8.02
N ARG A 133 2.86 -0.15 -8.20
CA ARG A 133 4.04 -0.10 -9.05
C ARG A 133 5.24 0.24 -8.18
N ILE A 134 6.32 -0.55 -8.30
CA ILE A 134 7.57 -0.29 -7.57
C ILE A 134 8.62 0.16 -8.57
N ALA A 135 9.27 1.29 -8.28
CA ALA A 135 10.25 1.90 -9.16
C ALA A 135 11.45 2.40 -8.36
N THR A 136 12.60 2.55 -9.03
CA THR A 136 13.76 3.25 -8.48
C THR A 136 13.47 4.75 -8.38
N GLU A 137 14.32 5.50 -7.69
CA GLU A 137 14.18 6.97 -7.59
C GLU A 137 14.28 7.66 -8.95
N GLU A 138 14.98 7.07 -9.91
CA GLU A 138 15.08 7.58 -11.29
C GLU A 138 13.84 7.25 -12.14
N GLY A 139 12.88 6.52 -11.59
CA GLY A 139 11.63 6.19 -12.27
C GLY A 139 11.63 4.87 -13.06
N LYS A 140 12.67 4.06 -12.93
CA LYS A 140 12.72 2.72 -13.55
C LYS A 140 11.78 1.79 -12.81
N VAL A 141 10.70 1.36 -13.45
CA VAL A 141 9.77 0.37 -12.90
C VAL A 141 10.44 -0.99 -12.85
N THR A 142 10.55 -1.56 -11.66
CA THR A 142 11.21 -2.85 -11.44
C THR A 142 10.22 -3.96 -11.11
N SER A 143 9.09 -3.63 -10.51
CA SER A 143 8.08 -4.62 -10.11
C SER A 143 6.66 -4.06 -10.25
N GLU A 144 5.73 -4.96 -10.51
CA GLU A 144 4.29 -4.66 -10.51
C GLU A 144 3.60 -5.65 -9.60
N MET A 145 2.66 -5.14 -8.80
CA MET A 145 1.99 -5.90 -7.75
C MET A 145 0.51 -5.54 -7.71
N THR A 146 -0.32 -6.49 -7.35
CA THR A 146 -1.71 -6.24 -6.99
C THR A 146 -1.97 -6.90 -5.64
N VAL A 147 -2.50 -6.13 -4.71
CA VAL A 147 -3.00 -6.64 -3.43
C VAL A 147 -4.52 -6.56 -3.47
N VAL A 148 -5.18 -7.67 -3.23
CA VAL A 148 -6.64 -7.70 -3.10
C VAL A 148 -6.98 -7.63 -1.61
N TRP A 149 -7.74 -6.60 -1.26
CA TRP A 149 -8.20 -6.34 0.09
C TRP A 149 -9.67 -6.65 0.25
N THR A 150 -10.09 -6.89 1.47
CA THR A 150 -11.49 -6.99 1.86
C THR A 150 -11.75 -6.12 3.09
N LEU A 151 -13.00 -5.75 3.29
CA LEU A 151 -13.49 -5.19 4.55
C LEU A 151 -14.39 -6.25 5.20
N ARG A 152 -13.88 -6.91 6.22
CA ARG A 152 -14.65 -7.92 6.97
C ARG A 152 -15.49 -7.22 8.02
N PRO A 153 -16.83 -7.30 7.96
CA PRO A 153 -17.68 -6.77 9.03
C PRO A 153 -17.34 -7.39 10.39
N ASN A 154 -17.41 -6.59 11.45
CA ASN A 154 -17.18 -7.04 12.84
C ASN A 154 -18.29 -7.98 13.30
#